data_38a77fa212d5e2cd9544e968ec96880e
#
_entry.id   38a77fa212d5e2cd9544e968ec96880e
#
_cell.length_a   1.000
_cell.length_b   1.000
_cell.length_c   1.000
_cell.angle_alpha   90.00
_cell.angle_beta   90.00
_cell.angle_gamma   90.00
#
_symmetry.space_group_name_H-M   'P 1'
#
loop_
_entity.id
_entity.type
_entity.pdbx_description
1 polymer ?
#
loop_
_entity_poly.entity_id
_entity_poly.type
_entity_poly.pdbx_seq_one_letter_code
_entity_poly.pdbx_strand_id
1 'polypeptide(L)'
;MHPQDIINLYKPIIIQISTPKGNGTGFFLRGQNLIITNNHVTQNNTEVVISGQLFEHTLSPVYFNDLKYDLSFIRVPEGIDFPEIKLSTEKVSDGDTVIAIGHPYGLNYTATEGIVSKAKRLQDGLNYIQIDAAINPGNSGGPLVNENGEIIGVNTFIIAGGDNLGFALPCEYLQESLNEYKDHFGKIAVRCPSCTNIITSENIDGEYCPFCGSKVELPALKNETEYKPTGVNTIVENILTELGKDAKLARRGEYGWEVQEDSATIIINYNSNNFIVGDAYLCTLPKMNIGNVYEFLLKENNNLEGLTFSVNKQEILISAFIYDEYLIYETGVEIFRTLFQKANYYDDLLIEKFGCQPRLKEEK
;
A
#
# COMPACT_ATOMS: atom_id res chain seq x y z
N MET A 1 8.53 -23.10 -11.42
CA MET A 1 7.78 -22.24 -12.38
C MET A 1 8.73 -21.21 -12.96
N HIS A 2 8.45 -20.63 -14.14
CA HIS A 2 9.23 -19.47 -14.60
C HIS A 2 8.92 -18.24 -13.72
N PRO A 3 9.89 -17.38 -13.37
CA PRO A 3 9.63 -16.22 -12.52
C PRO A 3 8.47 -15.33 -13.00
N GLN A 4 8.33 -15.14 -14.33
CA GLN A 4 7.21 -14.39 -14.90
C GLN A 4 5.84 -15.01 -14.60
N ASP A 5 5.74 -16.36 -14.56
CA ASP A 5 4.48 -17.04 -14.25
C ASP A 5 4.11 -16.86 -12.78
N ILE A 6 5.11 -16.90 -11.89
CA ILE A 6 4.93 -16.62 -10.46
C ILE A 6 4.45 -15.19 -10.28
N ILE A 7 5.10 -14.22 -10.93
CA ILE A 7 4.72 -12.81 -10.87
C ILE A 7 3.26 -12.63 -11.30
N ASN A 8 2.85 -13.21 -12.42
CA ASN A 8 1.48 -13.12 -12.92
C ASN A 8 0.46 -13.80 -11.99
N LEU A 9 0.84 -14.92 -11.36
CA LEU A 9 -0.01 -15.63 -10.39
C LEU A 9 -0.30 -14.78 -9.15
N TYR A 10 0.69 -13.99 -8.71
CA TYR A 10 0.58 -13.19 -7.48
C TYR A 10 -0.06 -11.82 -7.67
N LYS A 11 -0.03 -11.23 -8.87
CA LYS A 11 -0.63 -9.92 -9.17
C LYS A 11 -2.03 -9.72 -8.56
N PRO A 12 -3.01 -10.63 -8.78
CA PRO A 12 -4.36 -10.40 -8.31
C PRO A 12 -4.54 -10.54 -6.79
N ILE A 13 -3.57 -11.12 -6.08
CA ILE A 13 -3.68 -11.36 -4.63
C ILE A 13 -2.84 -10.39 -3.78
N ILE A 14 -1.94 -9.64 -4.42
CA ILE A 14 -1.14 -8.64 -3.72
C ILE A 14 -1.98 -7.40 -3.48
N ILE A 15 -1.97 -6.94 -2.24
CA ILE A 15 -2.79 -5.84 -1.75
C ILE A 15 -1.87 -4.73 -1.27
N GLN A 16 -2.09 -3.53 -1.78
CA GLN A 16 -1.48 -2.33 -1.21
C GLN A 16 -2.25 -1.94 0.05
N ILE A 17 -1.55 -1.64 1.11
CA ILE A 17 -2.11 -1.20 2.39
C ILE A 17 -1.60 0.20 2.67
N SER A 18 -2.52 1.12 2.97
CA SER A 18 -2.20 2.50 3.30
C SER A 18 -2.81 2.89 4.64
N THR A 19 -2.00 3.57 5.44
CA THR A 19 -2.37 4.15 6.73
C THR A 19 -2.00 5.62 6.75
N PRO A 20 -2.47 6.41 7.72
CA PRO A 20 -2.04 7.80 7.85
C PRO A 20 -0.54 8.00 8.05
N LYS A 21 0.21 6.95 8.41
CA LYS A 21 1.65 7.06 8.72
C LYS A 21 2.56 6.37 7.71
N GLY A 22 2.02 5.56 6.80
CA GLY A 22 2.84 4.86 5.84
C GLY A 22 2.07 3.86 4.99
N ASN A 23 2.80 3.21 4.10
CA ASN A 23 2.31 2.19 3.19
C ASN A 23 3.02 0.87 3.44
N GLY A 24 2.35 -0.21 3.08
CA GLY A 24 2.92 -1.55 3.08
C GLY A 24 2.20 -2.46 2.09
N THR A 25 2.55 -3.71 2.13
CA THR A 25 1.96 -4.75 1.30
C THR A 25 1.22 -5.75 2.18
N GLY A 26 0.18 -6.34 1.62
CA GLY A 26 -0.44 -7.55 2.14
C GLY A 26 -0.70 -8.51 1.00
N PHE A 27 -1.15 -9.69 1.33
CA PHE A 27 -1.58 -10.68 0.34
C PHE A 27 -2.80 -11.43 0.84
N PHE A 28 -3.66 -11.81 -0.09
CA PHE A 28 -4.84 -12.60 0.20
C PHE A 28 -4.49 -14.07 0.39
N LEU A 29 -5.07 -14.69 1.41
CA LEU A 29 -4.95 -16.13 1.68
C LEU A 29 -6.34 -16.78 1.69
N ARG A 30 -6.70 -17.45 0.57
CA ARG A 30 -8.06 -17.98 0.34
C ARG A 30 -8.53 -18.95 1.41
N GLY A 31 -7.69 -19.90 1.81
CA GLY A 31 -8.05 -20.92 2.82
C GLY A 31 -8.44 -20.34 4.18
N GLN A 32 -8.04 -19.10 4.48
CA GLN A 32 -8.36 -18.38 5.70
C GLN A 32 -9.34 -17.22 5.46
N ASN A 33 -9.56 -16.82 4.20
CA ASN A 33 -10.34 -15.65 3.80
C ASN A 33 -9.90 -14.38 4.52
N LEU A 34 -8.58 -14.14 4.56
CA LEU A 34 -7.91 -13.02 5.21
C LEU A 34 -6.88 -12.39 4.28
N ILE A 35 -6.65 -11.10 4.46
CA ILE A 35 -5.45 -10.42 3.96
C ILE A 35 -4.42 -10.44 5.08
N ILE A 36 -3.23 -10.94 4.77
CA ILE A 36 -2.10 -11.07 5.68
C ILE A 36 -1.14 -9.92 5.41
N THR A 37 -0.62 -9.30 6.48
CA THR A 37 0.43 -8.28 6.44
C THR A 37 1.22 -8.27 7.74
N ASN A 38 2.19 -7.36 7.88
CA ASN A 38 2.85 -7.12 9.17
C ASN A 38 2.03 -6.22 10.10
N ASN A 39 2.18 -6.41 11.40
CA ASN A 39 1.55 -5.58 12.41
C ASN A 39 2.06 -4.12 12.37
N HIS A 40 3.36 -3.91 12.12
CA HIS A 40 3.90 -2.56 11.98
C HIS A 40 3.36 -1.81 10.74
N VAL A 41 2.82 -2.50 9.72
CA VAL A 41 2.15 -1.89 8.57
C VAL A 41 0.80 -1.32 8.97
N THR A 42 0.00 -2.05 9.74
CA THR A 42 -1.31 -1.57 10.22
C THR A 42 -1.21 -0.54 11.34
N GLN A 43 -0.07 -0.50 12.06
CA GLN A 43 0.26 0.50 13.10
C GLN A 43 -0.83 0.71 14.15
N ASN A 44 -1.50 -0.37 14.55
CA ASN A 44 -2.63 -0.35 15.49
C ASN A 44 -3.85 0.47 15.02
N ASN A 45 -3.98 0.71 13.72
CA ASN A 45 -5.22 1.25 13.17
C ASN A 45 -6.34 0.20 13.26
N THR A 46 -7.56 0.65 13.53
CA THR A 46 -8.76 -0.21 13.55
C THR A 46 -9.21 -0.59 12.15
N GLU A 47 -8.89 0.26 11.19
CA GLU A 47 -9.15 0.07 9.76
C GLU A 47 -8.01 0.67 8.94
N VAL A 48 -7.80 0.13 7.75
CA VAL A 48 -6.79 0.56 6.80
C VAL A 48 -7.39 0.69 5.41
N VAL A 49 -6.81 1.54 4.58
CA VAL A 49 -7.16 1.60 3.15
C VAL A 49 -6.42 0.47 2.45
N ILE A 50 -7.17 -0.36 1.73
CA ILE A 50 -6.62 -1.43 0.91
C ILE A 50 -6.98 -1.21 -0.56
N SER A 51 -6.11 -1.61 -1.45
CA SER A 51 -6.37 -1.64 -2.90
C SER A 51 -5.61 -2.78 -3.56
N GLY A 52 -6.12 -3.27 -4.68
CA GLY A 52 -5.50 -4.36 -5.43
C GLY A 52 -6.02 -4.41 -6.86
N GLN A 53 -5.52 -5.34 -7.66
CA GLN A 53 -5.93 -5.48 -9.05
C GLN A 53 -7.44 -5.74 -9.22
N LEU A 54 -8.06 -6.46 -8.27
CA LEU A 54 -9.44 -6.91 -8.37
C LEU A 54 -10.47 -5.96 -7.74
N PHE A 55 -10.02 -4.90 -7.06
CA PHE A 55 -10.92 -3.94 -6.40
C PHE A 55 -10.25 -2.59 -6.21
N GLU A 56 -11.07 -1.57 -6.17
CA GLU A 56 -10.63 -0.19 -5.92
C GLU A 56 -10.38 0.08 -4.43
N HIS A 57 -9.88 1.27 -4.10
CA HIS A 57 -9.60 1.69 -2.74
C HIS A 57 -10.81 1.48 -1.82
N THR A 58 -10.61 0.73 -0.76
CA THR A 58 -11.66 0.35 0.18
C THR A 58 -11.11 0.40 1.61
N LEU A 59 -11.89 0.93 2.55
CA LEU A 59 -11.60 0.81 3.97
C LEU A 59 -11.92 -0.60 4.45
N SER A 60 -10.98 -1.22 5.15
CA SER A 60 -11.17 -2.57 5.67
C SER A 60 -10.69 -2.68 7.12
N PRO A 61 -11.50 -3.30 8.01
CA PRO A 61 -11.14 -3.46 9.40
C PRO A 61 -9.97 -4.43 9.59
N VAL A 62 -9.12 -4.08 10.55
CA VAL A 62 -8.05 -4.95 11.06
C VAL A 62 -8.67 -5.86 12.11
N TYR A 63 -8.66 -7.16 11.85
CA TYR A 63 -9.24 -8.15 12.74
C TYR A 63 -8.27 -8.58 13.85
N PHE A 64 -6.99 -8.77 13.52
CA PHE A 64 -6.04 -9.32 14.47
C PHE A 64 -4.66 -8.67 14.34
N ASN A 65 -4.07 -8.34 15.48
CA ASN A 65 -2.68 -7.88 15.59
C ASN A 65 -1.88 -8.87 16.43
N ASP A 66 -0.92 -9.53 15.82
CA ASP A 66 0.01 -10.46 16.44
C ASP A 66 1.34 -9.78 16.72
N LEU A 67 1.51 -9.27 17.92
CA LEU A 67 2.72 -8.56 18.33
C LEU A 67 3.94 -9.49 18.49
N LYS A 68 3.71 -10.81 18.68
CA LYS A 68 4.79 -11.80 18.81
C LYS A 68 5.50 -12.06 17.48
N TYR A 69 4.71 -12.14 16.41
CA TYR A 69 5.20 -12.48 15.07
C TYR A 69 5.21 -11.29 14.11
N ASP A 70 4.85 -10.12 14.59
CA ASP A 70 4.68 -8.92 13.74
C ASP A 70 3.74 -9.18 12.56
N LEU A 71 2.59 -9.83 12.82
CA LEU A 71 1.57 -10.12 11.80
C LEU A 71 0.27 -9.35 12.09
N SER A 72 -0.46 -9.02 11.04
CA SER A 72 -1.82 -8.50 11.10
C SER A 72 -2.71 -9.20 10.09
N PHE A 73 -3.97 -9.41 10.49
CA PHE A 73 -5.00 -9.99 9.63
C PHE A 73 -6.09 -8.98 9.39
N ILE A 74 -6.42 -8.74 8.11
CA ILE A 74 -7.36 -7.74 7.66
C ILE A 74 -8.53 -8.44 6.98
N ARG A 75 -9.74 -7.90 7.12
CA ARG A 75 -10.94 -8.39 6.45
C ARG A 75 -10.79 -8.27 4.93
N VAL A 76 -11.25 -9.29 4.24
CA VAL A 76 -11.34 -9.28 2.77
C VAL A 76 -12.62 -8.57 2.34
N PRO A 77 -12.60 -7.71 1.32
CA PRO A 77 -13.82 -7.18 0.70
C PRO A 77 -14.71 -8.30 0.16
N GLU A 78 -16.02 -8.12 0.24
CA GLU A 78 -16.98 -9.12 -0.20
C GLU A 78 -17.07 -9.19 -1.75
N GLY A 79 -17.41 -10.37 -2.27
CA GLY A 79 -17.71 -10.54 -3.68
C GLY A 79 -16.49 -10.67 -4.61
N ILE A 80 -15.29 -10.78 -4.07
CA ILE A 80 -14.06 -10.92 -4.86
C ILE A 80 -13.63 -12.39 -4.84
N ASP A 81 -13.40 -12.95 -6.04
CA ASP A 81 -12.86 -14.30 -6.20
C ASP A 81 -11.35 -14.23 -6.48
N PHE A 82 -10.56 -14.42 -5.44
CA PHE A 82 -9.12 -14.45 -5.53
C PHE A 82 -8.61 -15.85 -5.90
N PRO A 83 -7.52 -15.96 -6.67
CA PRO A 83 -6.86 -17.24 -6.91
C PRO A 83 -6.32 -17.86 -5.62
N GLU A 84 -6.25 -19.18 -5.60
CA GLU A 84 -5.71 -19.92 -4.45
C GLU A 84 -4.20 -20.00 -4.51
N ILE A 85 -3.56 -19.62 -3.41
CA ILE A 85 -2.10 -19.76 -3.21
C ILE A 85 -1.87 -20.61 -1.97
N LYS A 86 -0.80 -21.39 -2.00
CA LYS A 86 -0.43 -22.32 -0.94
C LYS A 86 0.71 -21.79 -0.07
N LEU A 87 0.60 -22.03 1.23
CA LEU A 87 1.74 -21.95 2.12
C LEU A 87 2.60 -23.20 1.91
N SER A 88 3.90 -23.03 1.76
CA SER A 88 4.83 -24.14 1.60
C SER A 88 4.96 -24.91 2.90
N THR A 89 5.05 -26.23 2.78
CA THR A 89 5.39 -27.15 3.86
C THR A 89 6.83 -27.64 3.78
N GLU A 90 7.56 -27.21 2.76
CA GLU A 90 8.95 -27.58 2.53
C GLU A 90 9.88 -26.75 3.41
N LYS A 91 11.00 -27.36 3.81
CA LYS A 91 12.04 -26.65 4.57
C LYS A 91 12.86 -25.79 3.63
N VAL A 92 12.99 -24.52 4.00
CA VAL A 92 13.86 -23.56 3.32
C VAL A 92 15.32 -23.89 3.63
N SER A 93 16.18 -23.82 2.62
CA SER A 93 17.61 -24.07 2.71
C SER A 93 18.43 -22.88 2.21
N ASP A 94 19.67 -22.74 2.73
CA ASP A 94 20.62 -21.73 2.24
C ASP A 94 20.88 -21.97 0.73
N GLY A 95 20.72 -20.92 -0.09
CA GLY A 95 20.90 -20.98 -1.54
C GLY A 95 19.62 -21.19 -2.35
N ASP A 96 18.47 -21.45 -1.71
CA ASP A 96 17.18 -21.58 -2.43
C ASP A 96 16.84 -20.26 -3.13
N THR A 97 16.37 -20.34 -4.38
CA THR A 97 15.88 -19.17 -5.12
C THR A 97 14.55 -18.69 -4.54
N VAL A 98 14.40 -17.38 -4.39
CA VAL A 98 13.22 -16.76 -3.81
C VAL A 98 12.82 -15.50 -4.57
N ILE A 99 11.53 -15.17 -4.51
CA ILE A 99 10.97 -13.93 -5.07
C ILE A 99 10.24 -13.21 -3.95
N ALA A 100 10.69 -12.00 -3.63
CA ALA A 100 10.01 -11.10 -2.72
C ALA A 100 9.08 -10.18 -3.50
N ILE A 101 7.80 -10.12 -3.10
CA ILE A 101 6.75 -9.42 -3.84
C ILE A 101 6.12 -8.35 -2.96
N GLY A 102 5.83 -7.17 -3.56
CA GLY A 102 5.18 -6.07 -2.81
C GLY A 102 5.00 -4.78 -3.61
N HIS A 103 4.65 -3.70 -2.89
CA HIS A 103 4.44 -2.34 -3.41
C HIS A 103 5.47 -1.38 -2.79
N PRO A 104 6.73 -1.39 -3.23
CA PRO A 104 7.75 -0.54 -2.63
C PRO A 104 7.40 0.94 -2.83
N TYR A 105 7.55 1.73 -1.76
CA TYR A 105 7.29 3.19 -1.76
C TYR A 105 5.88 3.60 -2.21
N GLY A 106 4.88 2.72 -2.10
CA GLY A 106 3.55 2.98 -2.65
C GLY A 106 3.47 2.98 -4.18
N LEU A 107 4.56 2.57 -4.83
CA LEU A 107 4.61 2.36 -6.28
C LEU A 107 3.87 1.08 -6.65
N ASN A 108 3.69 0.90 -7.97
CA ASN A 108 3.08 -0.29 -8.52
C ASN A 108 3.81 -1.57 -8.11
N TYR A 109 3.08 -2.67 -8.15
CA TYR A 109 3.53 -4.03 -7.95
C TYR A 109 4.98 -4.28 -8.43
N THR A 110 5.82 -4.76 -7.53
CA THR A 110 7.23 -5.06 -7.81
C THR A 110 7.58 -6.43 -7.26
N ALA A 111 8.35 -7.19 -8.03
CA ALA A 111 8.93 -8.46 -7.62
C ALA A 111 10.46 -8.40 -7.75
N THR A 112 11.16 -8.86 -6.74
CA THR A 112 12.62 -8.94 -6.73
C THR A 112 13.06 -10.36 -6.48
N GLU A 113 13.91 -10.90 -7.36
CA GLU A 113 14.47 -12.24 -7.27
C GLU A 113 15.81 -12.20 -6.52
N GLY A 114 16.08 -13.23 -5.75
CA GLY A 114 17.33 -13.43 -5.03
C GLY A 114 17.42 -14.85 -4.47
N ILE A 115 18.29 -15.05 -3.50
CA ILE A 115 18.47 -16.35 -2.82
C ILE A 115 18.32 -16.22 -1.31
N VAL A 116 18.04 -17.35 -0.68
CA VAL A 116 18.15 -17.49 0.77
C VAL A 116 19.61 -17.43 1.17
N SER A 117 20.05 -16.32 1.75
CA SER A 117 21.41 -16.17 2.28
C SER A 117 21.60 -16.97 3.57
N LYS A 118 20.53 -17.09 4.39
CA LYS A 118 20.49 -17.90 5.61
C LYS A 118 19.06 -18.31 5.94
N ALA A 119 18.79 -19.61 5.95
CA ALA A 119 17.45 -20.15 6.19
C ALA A 119 16.96 -19.94 7.64
N LYS A 120 17.88 -19.84 8.60
CA LYS A 120 17.56 -19.59 10.02
C LYS A 120 18.53 -18.56 10.60
N ARG A 121 18.06 -17.35 10.74
CA ARG A 121 18.76 -16.26 11.41
C ARG A 121 18.03 -15.85 12.67
N LEU A 122 18.61 -16.13 13.82
CA LEU A 122 18.01 -15.75 15.11
C LEU A 122 18.08 -14.23 15.28
N GLN A 123 16.93 -13.58 15.45
CA GLN A 123 16.79 -12.16 15.75
C GLN A 123 15.59 -12.00 16.71
N ASP A 124 15.78 -11.30 17.83
CA ASP A 124 14.75 -11.02 18.84
C ASP A 124 13.94 -12.26 19.29
N GLY A 125 14.60 -13.42 19.38
CA GLY A 125 14.01 -14.67 19.84
C GLY A 125 13.29 -15.48 18.75
N LEU A 126 13.18 -14.98 17.51
CA LEU A 126 12.59 -15.67 16.38
C LEU A 126 13.65 -16.01 15.31
N ASN A 127 13.42 -17.09 14.59
CA ASN A 127 14.24 -17.39 13.41
C ASN A 127 13.60 -16.74 12.18
N TYR A 128 14.39 -15.95 11.45
CA TYR A 128 14.00 -15.35 10.18
C TYR A 128 14.72 -16.00 9.01
N ILE A 129 14.13 -15.94 7.83
CA ILE A 129 14.78 -16.23 6.56
C ILE A 129 15.51 -14.94 6.14
N GLN A 130 16.84 -15.00 6.03
CA GLN A 130 17.65 -13.90 5.51
C GLN A 130 17.83 -14.10 4.00
N ILE A 131 17.56 -13.05 3.22
CA ILE A 131 17.62 -13.05 1.76
C ILE A 131 18.48 -11.90 1.24
N ASP A 132 18.96 -12.03 0.01
CA ASP A 132 19.63 -10.95 -0.72
C ASP A 132 18.73 -10.30 -1.77
N ALA A 133 17.51 -10.83 -1.98
CA ALA A 133 16.49 -10.12 -2.76
C ALA A 133 16.23 -8.73 -2.18
N ALA A 134 16.18 -7.72 -3.04
CA ALA A 134 16.02 -6.34 -2.60
C ALA A 134 14.67 -6.13 -1.89
N ILE A 135 14.71 -5.90 -0.58
CA ILE A 135 13.57 -5.47 0.22
C ILE A 135 13.66 -3.95 0.38
N ASN A 136 12.58 -3.26 0.08
CA ASN A 136 12.47 -1.82 0.21
C ASN A 136 11.26 -1.46 1.10
N PRO A 137 11.22 -0.25 1.69
CA PRO A 137 10.03 0.23 2.37
C PRO A 137 8.79 0.12 1.47
N GLY A 138 7.74 -0.56 1.96
CA GLY A 138 6.55 -0.89 1.21
C GLY A 138 6.45 -2.37 0.79
N ASN A 139 7.54 -3.13 0.74
CA ASN A 139 7.49 -4.58 0.56
C ASN A 139 7.10 -5.33 1.85
N SER A 140 7.21 -4.68 3.02
CA SER A 140 6.83 -5.25 4.31
C SER A 140 5.39 -5.73 4.30
N GLY A 141 5.15 -6.94 4.77
CA GLY A 141 3.85 -7.63 4.77
C GLY A 141 3.54 -8.39 3.49
N GLY A 142 4.32 -8.21 2.42
CA GLY A 142 4.21 -9.00 1.20
C GLY A 142 4.76 -10.42 1.34
N PRO A 143 4.43 -11.35 0.43
CA PRO A 143 4.90 -12.73 0.48
C PRO A 143 6.34 -12.86 -0.01
N LEU A 144 7.09 -13.77 0.62
CA LEU A 144 8.29 -14.38 0.07
C LEU A 144 7.91 -15.74 -0.54
N VAL A 145 8.29 -15.95 -1.79
CA VAL A 145 7.80 -17.08 -2.60
C VAL A 145 8.98 -17.93 -3.10
N ASN A 146 8.82 -19.26 -3.15
CA ASN A 146 9.78 -20.18 -3.72
C ASN A 146 9.58 -20.40 -5.24
N GLU A 147 10.46 -21.17 -5.88
CA GLU A 147 10.40 -21.52 -7.31
C GLU A 147 9.13 -22.30 -7.72
N ASN A 148 8.43 -22.91 -6.77
CA ASN A 148 7.16 -23.62 -7.01
C ASN A 148 5.95 -22.69 -7.01
N GLY A 149 6.14 -21.39 -6.68
CA GLY A 149 5.07 -20.43 -6.52
C GLY A 149 4.34 -20.57 -5.18
N GLU A 150 4.96 -21.13 -4.15
CA GLU A 150 4.41 -21.27 -2.81
C GLU A 150 5.00 -20.24 -1.86
N ILE A 151 4.20 -19.76 -0.91
CA ILE A 151 4.65 -18.81 0.11
C ILE A 151 5.50 -19.54 1.15
N ILE A 152 6.75 -19.10 1.32
CA ILE A 152 7.69 -19.61 2.33
C ILE A 152 7.86 -18.65 3.51
N GLY A 153 7.38 -17.40 3.39
CA GLY A 153 7.45 -16.41 4.46
C GLY A 153 6.74 -15.10 4.14
N VAL A 154 6.79 -14.17 5.10
CA VAL A 154 6.27 -12.81 5.01
C VAL A 154 7.43 -11.83 5.11
N ASN A 155 7.64 -11.00 4.10
CA ASN A 155 8.68 -9.96 4.07
C ASN A 155 8.44 -9.00 5.23
N THR A 156 9.47 -8.73 6.05
CA THR A 156 9.27 -8.00 7.31
C THR A 156 10.12 -6.74 7.40
N PHE A 157 11.43 -6.84 7.40
CA PHE A 157 12.33 -5.71 7.63
C PHE A 157 13.67 -5.82 6.91
N ILE A 158 14.40 -4.71 6.89
CA ILE A 158 15.80 -4.63 6.47
C ILE A 158 16.66 -4.13 7.64
N ILE A 159 17.90 -4.59 7.73
CA ILE A 159 18.87 -4.00 8.65
C ILE A 159 19.51 -2.77 7.97
N ALA A 160 19.25 -1.59 8.52
CA ALA A 160 19.84 -0.34 8.04
C ALA A 160 21.39 -0.39 8.18
N GLY A 161 22.09 -0.13 7.07
CA GLY A 161 23.56 -0.13 7.03
C GLY A 161 24.21 -1.46 6.62
N GLY A 162 23.40 -2.51 6.35
CA GLY A 162 23.85 -3.73 5.68
C GLY A 162 23.47 -3.70 4.20
N ASP A 163 24.41 -3.93 3.31
CA ASP A 163 24.11 -4.00 1.88
C ASP A 163 23.08 -5.11 1.59
N ASN A 164 21.84 -4.72 1.31
CA ASN A 164 20.75 -5.58 0.85
C ASN A 164 20.39 -6.79 1.75
N LEU A 165 20.41 -6.64 3.07
CA LEU A 165 19.99 -7.71 3.98
C LEU A 165 18.48 -7.63 4.25
N GLY A 166 17.69 -8.39 3.48
CA GLY A 166 16.27 -8.56 3.70
C GLY A 166 15.95 -9.71 4.66
N PHE A 167 14.85 -9.59 5.41
CA PHE A 167 14.38 -10.61 6.33
C PHE A 167 12.90 -10.90 6.08
N ALA A 168 12.55 -12.18 6.11
CA ALA A 168 11.18 -12.63 6.07
C ALA A 168 10.87 -13.54 7.25
N LEU A 169 9.68 -13.39 7.82
CA LEU A 169 9.14 -14.28 8.82
C LEU A 169 8.78 -15.61 8.15
N PRO A 170 9.29 -16.77 8.59
CA PRO A 170 8.92 -18.08 8.02
C PRO A 170 7.42 -18.37 8.06
N CYS A 171 6.90 -19.05 7.04
CA CYS A 171 5.46 -19.41 6.96
C CYS A 171 4.99 -20.32 8.11
N GLU A 172 5.88 -21.02 8.79
CA GLU A 172 5.58 -21.81 9.98
C GLU A 172 4.95 -20.95 11.09
N TYR A 173 5.50 -19.73 11.33
CA TYR A 173 4.96 -18.80 12.32
C TYR A 173 3.63 -18.16 11.86
N LEU A 174 3.49 -17.91 10.56
CA LEU A 174 2.20 -17.49 10.00
C LEU A 174 1.14 -18.57 10.22
N GLN A 175 1.47 -19.84 9.92
CA GLN A 175 0.56 -20.96 10.12
C GLN A 175 0.18 -21.15 11.59
N GLU A 176 1.13 -20.99 12.52
CA GLU A 176 0.86 -21.02 13.98
C GLU A 176 -0.12 -19.90 14.36
N SER A 177 0.15 -18.66 13.94
CA SER A 177 -0.70 -17.51 14.21
C SER A 177 -2.11 -17.68 13.66
N LEU A 178 -2.26 -18.17 12.42
CA LEU A 178 -3.54 -18.47 11.79
C LEU A 178 -4.33 -19.54 12.54
N ASN A 179 -3.67 -20.63 12.95
CA ASN A 179 -4.29 -21.73 13.70
C ASN A 179 -4.82 -21.26 15.05
N GLU A 180 -4.08 -20.40 15.74
CA GLU A 180 -4.50 -19.87 17.04
C GLU A 180 -5.63 -18.83 16.89
N TYR A 181 -5.61 -18.00 15.84
CA TYR A 181 -6.67 -17.03 15.59
C TYR A 181 -7.97 -17.66 15.07
N LYS A 182 -7.95 -18.87 14.53
CA LYS A 182 -9.08 -19.55 13.92
C LYS A 182 -10.36 -19.56 14.78
N ASP A 183 -10.22 -19.78 16.07
CA ASP A 183 -11.36 -19.82 17.02
C ASP A 183 -11.92 -18.41 17.34
N HIS A 184 -11.22 -17.38 16.88
CA HIS A 184 -11.60 -15.96 17.04
C HIS A 184 -11.92 -15.27 15.71
N PHE A 185 -12.08 -16.04 14.62
CA PHE A 185 -12.29 -15.51 13.28
C PHE A 185 -13.42 -14.48 13.24
N GLY A 186 -13.13 -13.34 12.58
CA GLY A 186 -14.08 -12.22 12.45
C GLY A 186 -14.19 -11.31 13.67
N LYS A 187 -13.51 -11.65 14.80
CA LYS A 187 -13.46 -10.81 15.99
C LYS A 187 -12.21 -9.93 15.96
N ILE A 188 -12.35 -8.71 16.48
CA ILE A 188 -11.20 -7.85 16.70
C ILE A 188 -10.42 -8.39 17.90
N ALA A 189 -9.15 -8.70 17.68
CA ALA A 189 -8.31 -9.37 18.65
C ALA A 189 -6.85 -8.86 18.59
N VAL A 190 -6.12 -9.10 19.67
CA VAL A 190 -4.68 -8.85 19.77
C VAL A 190 -4.02 -9.99 20.55
N ARG A 191 -2.79 -10.34 20.19
CA ARG A 191 -1.98 -11.23 21.02
C ARG A 191 -1.37 -10.46 22.18
N CYS A 192 -1.58 -10.94 23.38
CA CYS A 192 -0.96 -10.37 24.59
C CYS A 192 0.58 -10.45 24.47
N PRO A 193 1.31 -9.33 24.62
CA PRO A 193 2.77 -9.34 24.50
C PRO A 193 3.48 -10.11 25.63
N SER A 194 2.80 -10.32 26.76
CA SER A 194 3.40 -10.97 27.93
C SER A 194 3.13 -12.47 28.02
N CYS A 195 1.87 -12.90 27.84
CA CYS A 195 1.50 -14.31 28.00
C CYS A 195 1.10 -15.00 26.70
N THR A 196 1.15 -14.29 25.59
CA THR A 196 0.84 -14.77 24.23
C THR A 196 -0.60 -15.25 23.98
N ASN A 197 -1.49 -15.20 24.96
CA ASN A 197 -2.90 -15.50 24.76
C ASN A 197 -3.57 -14.47 23.84
N ILE A 198 -4.57 -14.90 23.07
CA ILE A 198 -5.37 -14.02 22.23
C ILE A 198 -6.46 -13.35 23.06
N ILE A 199 -6.50 -12.03 23.01
CA ILE A 199 -7.43 -11.16 23.71
C ILE A 199 -8.38 -10.57 22.67
N THR A 200 -9.67 -10.66 22.93
CA THR A 200 -10.74 -10.08 22.09
C THR A 200 -11.49 -9.00 22.85
N SER A 201 -12.30 -8.21 22.15
CA SER A 201 -13.20 -7.24 22.78
C SER A 201 -14.20 -7.87 23.75
N GLU A 202 -14.44 -9.17 23.65
CA GLU A 202 -15.39 -9.90 24.52
C GLU A 202 -14.77 -10.39 25.83
N ASN A 203 -13.44 -10.63 25.86
CA ASN A 203 -12.78 -11.23 27.04
C ASN A 203 -11.77 -10.31 27.73
N ILE A 204 -11.48 -9.12 27.19
CA ILE A 204 -10.57 -8.17 27.83
C ILE A 204 -11.16 -7.61 29.13
N ASP A 205 -10.33 -7.38 30.13
CA ASP A 205 -10.71 -6.75 31.41
C ASP A 205 -10.26 -5.27 31.42
N GLY A 206 -11.14 -4.37 30.95
CA GLY A 206 -10.81 -2.97 30.73
C GLY A 206 -9.70 -2.83 29.69
N GLU A 207 -8.50 -2.43 30.10
CA GLU A 207 -7.30 -2.35 29.26
C GLU A 207 -6.29 -3.47 29.56
N TYR A 208 -6.71 -4.55 30.26
CA TYR A 208 -5.79 -5.55 30.76
C TYR A 208 -6.11 -6.96 30.26
N CYS A 209 -5.06 -7.75 30.08
CA CYS A 209 -5.16 -9.15 29.74
C CYS A 209 -5.82 -9.95 30.90
N PRO A 210 -6.92 -10.65 30.66
CA PRO A 210 -7.61 -11.39 31.72
C PRO A 210 -6.80 -12.60 32.21
N PHE A 211 -5.75 -13.03 31.50
CA PHE A 211 -4.95 -14.19 31.84
C PHE A 211 -3.70 -13.84 32.65
N CYS A 212 -3.08 -12.67 32.44
CA CYS A 212 -1.83 -12.32 33.13
C CYS A 212 -1.80 -10.91 33.74
N GLY A 213 -2.85 -10.10 33.55
CA GLY A 213 -2.95 -8.76 34.10
C GLY A 213 -2.08 -7.71 33.40
N SER A 214 -1.36 -8.06 32.34
CA SER A 214 -0.57 -7.07 31.57
C SER A 214 -1.46 -6.12 30.79
N LYS A 215 -1.05 -4.88 30.64
CA LYS A 215 -1.75 -3.91 29.80
C LYS A 215 -1.71 -4.36 28.32
N VAL A 216 -2.85 -4.32 27.65
CA VAL A 216 -3.04 -4.74 26.27
C VAL A 216 -3.70 -3.60 25.49
N GLU A 217 -3.12 -3.26 24.37
CA GLU A 217 -3.69 -2.29 23.45
C GLU A 217 -4.57 -2.99 22.41
N LEU A 218 -5.85 -3.12 22.69
CA LEU A 218 -6.81 -3.60 21.70
C LEU A 218 -7.31 -2.39 20.89
N PRO A 219 -7.08 -2.33 19.55
CA PRO A 219 -7.44 -1.18 18.73
C PRO A 219 -8.91 -0.75 18.89
N ALA A 220 -9.83 -1.71 18.98
CA ALA A 220 -11.26 -1.46 19.13
C ALA A 220 -11.66 -0.73 20.44
N LEU A 221 -10.82 -0.75 21.47
CA LEU A 221 -11.08 -0.08 22.75
C LEU A 221 -10.38 1.27 22.89
N LYS A 222 -9.43 1.57 22.02
CA LYS A 222 -8.99 2.95 21.90
C LYS A 222 -10.21 3.72 21.40
N ASN A 223 -10.85 4.49 22.30
CA ASN A 223 -11.71 5.59 21.85
C ASN A 223 -10.92 6.28 20.76
N GLU A 224 -11.40 6.17 19.53
CA GLU A 224 -10.69 6.58 18.34
C GLU A 224 -9.94 7.88 18.63
N THR A 225 -8.64 7.79 18.86
CA THR A 225 -7.81 8.88 18.44
C THR A 225 -7.82 8.78 16.93
N GLU A 226 -9.00 9.12 16.38
CA GLU A 226 -9.17 9.31 14.97
C GLU A 226 -7.97 10.12 14.50
N TYR A 227 -7.25 9.60 13.53
CA TYR A 227 -6.15 10.36 12.96
C TYR A 227 -6.66 11.77 12.67
N LYS A 228 -6.07 12.74 13.30
CA LYS A 228 -6.34 14.14 13.03
C LYS A 228 -5.18 14.68 12.22
N PRO A 229 -5.43 15.06 10.97
CA PRO A 229 -4.41 15.69 10.17
C PRO A 229 -3.90 16.95 10.87
N THR A 230 -2.63 17.26 10.72
CA THR A 230 -2.01 18.48 11.27
C THR A 230 -1.25 19.23 10.18
N GLY A 231 -1.08 20.52 10.33
CA GLY A 231 -0.32 21.34 9.38
C GLY A 231 -0.88 21.25 7.95
N VAL A 232 0.01 21.03 7.00
CA VAL A 232 -0.33 20.90 5.56
C VAL A 232 -1.36 19.81 5.30
N ASN A 233 -1.29 18.68 6.01
CA ASN A 233 -2.25 17.60 5.84
C ASN A 233 -3.68 18.05 6.13
N THR A 234 -3.89 18.89 7.15
CA THR A 234 -5.22 19.44 7.45
C THR A 234 -5.76 20.25 6.27
N ILE A 235 -4.91 21.09 5.67
CA ILE A 235 -5.31 21.93 4.54
C ILE A 235 -5.66 21.07 3.33
N VAL A 236 -4.80 20.12 2.96
CA VAL A 236 -5.02 19.25 1.80
C VAL A 236 -6.28 18.39 1.97
N GLU A 237 -6.50 17.80 3.15
CA GLU A 237 -7.68 16.97 3.39
C GLU A 237 -8.98 17.78 3.44
N ASN A 238 -8.95 19.00 3.94
CA ASN A 238 -10.08 19.92 3.85
C ASN A 238 -10.39 20.30 2.40
N ILE A 239 -9.34 20.55 1.59
CA ILE A 239 -9.49 20.82 0.15
C ILE A 239 -10.14 19.64 -0.53
N LEU A 240 -9.63 18.41 -0.32
CA LEU A 240 -10.21 17.19 -0.90
C LEU A 240 -11.69 17.03 -0.51
N THR A 241 -12.02 17.25 0.76
CA THR A 241 -13.39 17.17 1.26
C THR A 241 -14.29 18.20 0.59
N GLU A 242 -13.85 19.46 0.43
CA GLU A 242 -14.57 20.53 -0.29
C GLU A 242 -14.81 20.17 -1.76
N LEU A 243 -13.87 19.44 -2.35
CA LEU A 243 -13.99 18.95 -3.73
C LEU A 243 -14.81 17.64 -3.84
N GLY A 244 -15.46 17.22 -2.75
CA GLY A 244 -16.31 16.04 -2.71
C GLY A 244 -15.55 14.71 -2.70
N LYS A 245 -14.28 14.73 -2.30
CA LYS A 245 -13.43 13.52 -2.22
C LYS A 245 -13.34 13.02 -0.78
N ASP A 246 -13.35 11.71 -0.60
CA ASP A 246 -13.11 11.10 0.71
C ASP A 246 -11.60 11.11 1.00
N ALA A 247 -11.18 11.98 1.92
CA ALA A 247 -9.79 12.14 2.29
C ALA A 247 -9.19 10.87 2.92
N LYS A 248 -10.00 10.05 3.63
CA LYS A 248 -9.53 8.78 4.19
C LYS A 248 -9.19 7.79 3.08
N LEU A 249 -10.05 7.63 2.10
CA LEU A 249 -9.83 6.75 0.94
C LEU A 249 -8.70 7.25 0.04
N ALA A 250 -8.52 8.56 -0.03
CA ALA A 250 -7.46 9.16 -0.84
C ALA A 250 -6.06 8.95 -0.28
N ARG A 251 -5.88 8.75 1.04
CA ARG A 251 -4.56 8.67 1.68
C ARG A 251 -3.67 7.58 1.12
N ARG A 252 -2.38 7.93 0.96
CA ARG A 252 -1.28 7.05 0.52
C ARG A 252 -0.03 7.30 1.38
N GLY A 253 -0.18 7.18 2.70
CA GLY A 253 0.87 7.46 3.67
C GLY A 253 0.76 8.84 4.31
N GLU A 254 1.85 9.29 4.95
CA GLU A 254 1.83 10.50 5.78
C GLU A 254 1.62 11.79 4.97
N TYR A 255 2.18 11.85 3.76
CA TYR A 255 2.23 13.08 2.94
C TYR A 255 1.77 12.85 1.51
N GLY A 256 0.93 11.86 1.27
CA GLY A 256 0.45 11.51 -0.05
C GLY A 256 -1.04 11.23 -0.10
N TRP A 257 -1.68 11.61 -1.21
CA TRP A 257 -3.08 11.31 -1.52
C TRP A 257 -3.21 10.95 -2.99
N GLU A 258 -4.09 10.03 -3.27
CA GLU A 258 -4.45 9.62 -4.64
C GLU A 258 -5.96 9.70 -4.80
N VAL A 259 -6.39 10.38 -5.83
CA VAL A 259 -7.80 10.58 -6.16
C VAL A 259 -8.03 10.14 -7.60
N GLN A 260 -9.08 9.37 -7.83
CA GLN A 260 -9.57 9.09 -9.17
C GLN A 260 -10.58 10.16 -9.56
N GLU A 261 -10.39 10.79 -10.72
CA GLU A 261 -11.31 11.74 -11.33
C GLU A 261 -11.63 11.27 -12.75
N ASP A 262 -12.78 10.63 -12.95
CA ASP A 262 -13.17 9.94 -14.18
C ASP A 262 -12.03 9.01 -14.70
N SER A 263 -11.41 9.35 -15.84
CA SER A 263 -10.29 8.60 -16.42
C SER A 263 -8.93 8.96 -15.83
N ALA A 264 -8.79 10.16 -15.25
CA ALA A 264 -7.52 10.66 -14.75
C ALA A 264 -7.24 10.19 -13.31
N THR A 265 -5.98 9.85 -13.03
CA THR A 265 -5.49 9.61 -11.67
C THR A 265 -4.71 10.83 -11.20
N ILE A 266 -5.11 11.41 -10.08
CA ILE A 266 -4.47 12.60 -9.51
C ILE A 266 -3.73 12.18 -8.25
N ILE A 267 -2.42 12.39 -8.23
CA ILE A 267 -1.54 12.12 -7.10
C ILE A 267 -1.10 13.44 -6.49
N ILE A 268 -1.38 13.62 -5.22
CA ILE A 268 -0.97 14.81 -4.46
C ILE A 268 0.09 14.38 -3.47
N ASN A 269 1.24 15.04 -3.49
CA ASN A 269 2.35 14.78 -2.59
C ASN A 269 2.85 16.07 -1.97
N TYR A 270 3.08 16.05 -0.65
CA TYR A 270 3.86 17.06 0.05
C TYR A 270 5.28 16.54 0.24
N ASN A 271 6.28 17.29 -0.18
CA ASN A 271 7.66 16.81 -0.19
C ASN A 271 8.57 17.57 0.80
N SER A 272 9.77 17.01 1.01
CA SER A 272 10.79 17.55 1.92
C SER A 272 11.31 18.94 1.56
N ASN A 273 11.00 19.47 0.37
CA ASN A 273 11.38 20.82 -0.05
C ASN A 273 10.26 21.84 0.22
N ASN A 274 9.31 21.49 1.07
CA ASN A 274 8.21 22.33 1.52
C ASN A 274 7.28 22.78 0.40
N PHE A 275 7.00 21.91 -0.58
CA PHE A 275 5.99 22.19 -1.57
C PHE A 275 5.08 21.00 -1.84
N ILE A 276 3.86 21.30 -2.26
CA ILE A 276 2.84 20.34 -2.65
C ILE A 276 2.84 20.27 -4.16
N VAL A 277 2.87 19.06 -4.67
CA VAL A 277 2.69 18.75 -6.10
C VAL A 277 1.39 17.99 -6.25
N GLY A 278 0.53 18.46 -7.13
CA GLY A 278 -0.62 17.71 -7.60
C GLY A 278 -0.41 17.32 -9.07
N ASP A 279 -0.17 16.04 -9.34
CA ASP A 279 0.05 15.49 -10.67
C ASP A 279 -1.20 14.75 -11.15
N ALA A 280 -1.85 15.26 -12.18
CA ALA A 280 -2.91 14.55 -12.87
C ALA A 280 -2.32 13.81 -14.09
N TYR A 281 -2.32 12.51 -14.00
CA TYR A 281 -1.91 11.61 -15.08
C TYR A 281 -3.06 11.45 -16.06
N LEU A 282 -2.87 11.89 -17.30
CA LEU A 282 -3.89 11.90 -18.34
C LEU A 282 -3.81 10.62 -19.21
N CYS A 283 -3.06 10.68 -20.26
CA CYS A 283 -2.94 9.66 -21.30
C CYS A 283 -1.49 9.41 -21.68
N THR A 284 -1.23 8.46 -22.56
CA THR A 284 0.11 8.20 -23.10
C THR A 284 0.26 8.77 -24.49
N LEU A 285 1.49 9.15 -24.83
CA LEU A 285 1.84 9.69 -26.16
C LEU A 285 1.42 8.72 -27.28
N PRO A 286 0.95 9.22 -28.43
CA PRO A 286 0.62 8.38 -29.56
C PRO A 286 1.89 7.77 -30.18
N LYS A 287 1.76 6.63 -30.87
CA LYS A 287 2.89 5.99 -31.56
C LYS A 287 3.42 6.79 -32.75
N MET A 288 2.63 7.71 -33.33
CA MET A 288 2.97 8.55 -34.48
C MET A 288 2.54 9.98 -34.21
N ASN A 289 3.15 10.92 -34.93
CA ASN A 289 2.84 12.37 -34.88
C ASN A 289 3.06 12.99 -33.47
N ILE A 290 3.99 12.46 -32.69
CA ILE A 290 4.33 12.95 -31.34
C ILE A 290 4.66 14.45 -31.34
N GLY A 291 5.31 14.97 -32.41
CA GLY A 291 5.65 16.39 -32.55
C GLY A 291 4.44 17.33 -32.45
N ASN A 292 3.29 16.94 -33.00
CA ASN A 292 2.06 17.73 -32.89
C ASN A 292 1.54 17.81 -31.46
N VAL A 293 1.70 16.73 -30.70
CA VAL A 293 1.34 16.70 -29.26
C VAL A 293 2.23 17.66 -28.49
N TYR A 294 3.56 17.57 -28.67
CA TYR A 294 4.49 18.47 -27.99
C TYR A 294 4.25 19.93 -28.32
N GLU A 295 3.99 20.24 -29.61
CA GLU A 295 3.67 21.60 -30.04
C GLU A 295 2.40 22.12 -29.34
N PHE A 296 1.37 21.28 -29.26
CA PHE A 296 0.14 21.60 -28.55
C PHE A 296 0.39 21.86 -27.05
N LEU A 297 1.05 20.94 -26.36
CA LEU A 297 1.34 21.05 -24.92
C LEU A 297 2.15 22.32 -24.61
N LEU A 298 3.17 22.62 -25.42
CA LEU A 298 4.00 23.82 -25.24
C LEU A 298 3.21 25.13 -25.46
N LYS A 299 2.32 25.15 -26.43
CA LYS A 299 1.45 26.31 -26.67
C LYS A 299 0.44 26.47 -25.57
N GLU A 300 -0.16 25.37 -25.15
CA GLU A 300 -1.20 25.37 -24.13
C GLU A 300 -0.67 25.73 -22.74
N ASN A 301 0.58 25.38 -22.42
CA ASN A 301 1.24 25.84 -21.19
C ASN A 301 1.24 27.35 -21.01
N ASN A 302 1.20 28.13 -22.10
CA ASN A 302 1.09 29.58 -22.01
C ASN A 302 -0.31 30.05 -21.57
N ASN A 303 -1.32 29.21 -21.69
CA ASN A 303 -2.72 29.50 -21.40
C ASN A 303 -3.17 28.93 -20.03
N LEU A 304 -2.32 28.10 -19.41
CA LEU A 304 -2.59 27.48 -18.13
C LEU A 304 -2.13 28.40 -16.99
N GLU A 305 -3.08 28.88 -16.19
CA GLU A 305 -2.79 29.65 -14.98
C GLU A 305 -2.54 28.70 -13.80
N GLY A 306 -1.31 28.73 -13.26
CA GLY A 306 -0.92 27.91 -12.09
C GLY A 306 -0.74 26.42 -12.34
N LEU A 307 -0.92 25.97 -13.59
CA LEU A 307 -0.76 24.58 -13.99
C LEU A 307 0.28 24.46 -15.10
N THR A 308 0.87 23.29 -15.26
CA THR A 308 1.84 23.04 -16.34
C THR A 308 1.73 21.62 -16.87
N PHE A 309 1.80 21.46 -18.18
CA PHE A 309 1.97 20.15 -18.81
C PHE A 309 3.42 19.70 -18.72
N SER A 310 3.59 18.43 -18.48
CA SER A 310 4.87 17.73 -18.57
C SER A 310 4.67 16.35 -19.22
N VAL A 311 5.78 15.76 -19.63
CA VAL A 311 5.80 14.39 -20.15
C VAL A 311 6.84 13.61 -19.36
N ASN A 312 6.41 12.55 -18.70
CA ASN A 312 7.26 11.62 -17.99
C ASN A 312 7.26 10.28 -18.72
N LYS A 313 8.41 9.91 -19.32
CA LYS A 313 8.53 8.76 -20.22
C LYS A 313 7.55 8.87 -21.39
N GLN A 314 6.41 8.19 -21.34
CA GLN A 314 5.36 8.22 -22.35
C GLN A 314 4.05 8.83 -21.83
N GLU A 315 3.96 9.12 -20.54
CA GLU A 315 2.76 9.65 -19.90
C GLU A 315 2.72 11.18 -19.96
N ILE A 316 1.58 11.73 -20.33
CA ILE A 316 1.29 13.16 -20.31
C ILE A 316 0.65 13.51 -18.97
N LEU A 317 1.20 14.50 -18.30
CA LEU A 317 0.72 14.98 -17.01
C LEU A 317 0.36 16.46 -17.10
N ILE A 318 -0.61 16.86 -16.30
CA ILE A 318 -0.83 18.28 -15.94
C ILE A 318 -0.63 18.41 -14.43
N SER A 319 0.20 19.36 -14.01
CA SER A 319 0.66 19.46 -12.62
C SER A 319 0.42 20.85 -12.05
N ALA A 320 0.09 20.88 -10.75
CA ALA A 320 0.07 22.08 -9.91
C ALA A 320 1.25 22.03 -8.92
N PHE A 321 1.89 23.17 -8.67
CA PHE A 321 2.98 23.33 -7.71
C PHE A 321 2.67 24.47 -6.75
N ILE A 322 2.67 24.20 -5.44
CA ILE A 322 2.36 25.19 -4.42
C ILE A 322 3.37 25.04 -3.28
N TYR A 323 4.11 26.12 -2.94
CA TYR A 323 4.89 26.14 -1.71
C TYR A 323 3.97 26.17 -0.50
N ASP A 324 4.29 25.46 0.56
CA ASP A 324 3.44 25.35 1.75
C ASP A 324 3.17 26.70 2.43
N GLU A 325 4.13 27.62 2.39
CA GLU A 325 3.99 28.98 2.91
C GLU A 325 2.92 29.81 2.16
N TYR A 326 2.57 29.43 0.92
CA TYR A 326 1.55 30.09 0.11
C TYR A 326 0.26 29.28 0.01
N LEU A 327 0.23 28.10 0.59
CA LEU A 327 -0.96 27.26 0.62
C LEU A 327 -1.92 27.76 1.70
N ILE A 328 -2.88 28.57 1.31
CA ILE A 328 -4.07 28.84 2.11
C ILE A 328 -5.25 28.06 1.53
N TYR A 329 -6.24 27.78 2.40
CA TYR A 329 -7.36 26.90 2.02
C TYR A 329 -8.07 27.36 0.74
N GLU A 330 -8.40 28.65 0.63
CA GLU A 330 -9.17 29.20 -0.50
C GLU A 330 -8.43 29.08 -1.82
N THR A 331 -7.16 29.47 -1.86
CA THR A 331 -6.31 29.33 -3.06
C THR A 331 -6.05 27.86 -3.41
N GLY A 332 -5.85 27.01 -2.41
CA GLY A 332 -5.69 25.59 -2.61
C GLY A 332 -6.93 24.93 -3.25
N VAL A 333 -8.12 25.25 -2.75
CA VAL A 333 -9.39 24.79 -3.34
C VAL A 333 -9.52 25.21 -4.80
N GLU A 334 -9.18 26.46 -5.14
CA GLU A 334 -9.28 26.97 -6.50
C GLU A 334 -8.30 26.27 -7.46
N ILE A 335 -7.03 26.11 -7.04
CA ILE A 335 -6.00 25.46 -7.86
C ILE A 335 -6.34 23.99 -8.07
N PHE A 336 -6.71 23.24 -7.02
CA PHE A 336 -7.03 21.82 -7.16
C PHE A 336 -8.35 21.60 -7.91
N ARG A 337 -9.34 22.45 -7.74
CA ARG A 337 -10.57 22.41 -8.55
C ARG A 337 -10.24 22.59 -10.03
N THR A 338 -9.38 23.56 -10.35
CA THR A 338 -8.94 23.80 -11.72
C THR A 338 -8.15 22.61 -12.26
N LEU A 339 -7.25 22.02 -11.46
CA LEU A 339 -6.50 20.82 -11.83
C LEU A 339 -7.44 19.66 -12.19
N PHE A 340 -8.45 19.38 -11.34
CA PHE A 340 -9.40 18.28 -11.57
C PHE A 340 -10.24 18.50 -12.82
N GLN A 341 -10.77 19.70 -13.02
CA GLN A 341 -11.54 20.04 -14.21
C GLN A 341 -10.70 19.97 -15.48
N LYS A 342 -9.48 20.48 -15.44
CA LYS A 342 -8.55 20.46 -16.58
C LYS A 342 -8.05 19.07 -16.90
N ALA A 343 -7.86 18.21 -15.89
CA ALA A 343 -7.46 16.83 -16.10
C ALA A 343 -8.46 16.10 -17.00
N ASN A 344 -9.74 16.12 -16.67
CA ASN A 344 -10.79 15.50 -17.49
C ASN A 344 -10.86 16.09 -18.89
N TYR A 345 -10.87 17.43 -19.00
CA TYR A 345 -10.98 18.10 -20.29
C TYR A 345 -9.83 17.75 -21.22
N TYR A 346 -8.59 17.75 -20.73
CA TYR A 346 -7.42 17.50 -21.58
C TYR A 346 -7.19 16.02 -21.85
N ASP A 347 -7.60 15.12 -20.97
CA ASP A 347 -7.54 13.68 -21.22
C ASP A 347 -8.36 13.33 -22.47
N ASP A 348 -9.64 13.71 -22.49
CA ASP A 348 -10.54 13.50 -23.62
C ASP A 348 -10.00 14.16 -24.89
N LEU A 349 -9.59 15.42 -24.79
CA LEU A 349 -9.10 16.19 -25.96
C LEU A 349 -7.84 15.57 -26.58
N LEU A 350 -6.89 15.12 -25.74
CA LEU A 350 -5.65 14.52 -26.22
C LEU A 350 -5.90 13.17 -26.88
N ILE A 351 -6.81 12.38 -26.33
CA ILE A 351 -7.20 11.08 -26.90
C ILE A 351 -7.93 11.29 -28.24
N GLU A 352 -8.97 12.11 -28.26
CA GLU A 352 -9.82 12.29 -29.45
C GLU A 352 -9.11 13.02 -30.60
N LYS A 353 -8.39 14.08 -30.29
CA LYS A 353 -7.85 14.99 -31.32
C LYS A 353 -6.43 14.66 -31.75
N PHE A 354 -5.62 14.11 -30.86
CA PHE A 354 -4.20 13.82 -31.09
C PHE A 354 -3.88 12.33 -31.19
N GLY A 355 -4.86 11.46 -30.93
CA GLY A 355 -4.68 10.02 -30.98
C GLY A 355 -3.78 9.49 -29.86
N CYS A 356 -3.70 10.22 -28.75
CA CYS A 356 -3.09 9.73 -27.54
C CYS A 356 -3.83 8.47 -27.06
N GLN A 357 -3.12 7.56 -26.44
CA GLN A 357 -3.73 6.34 -25.94
C GLN A 357 -4.25 6.58 -24.53
N PRO A 358 -5.48 6.14 -24.20
CA PRO A 358 -5.92 6.12 -22.81
C PRO A 358 -4.82 5.54 -21.94
N ARG A 359 -4.60 6.14 -20.80
CA ARG A 359 -3.69 5.54 -19.82
C ARG A 359 -4.21 4.13 -19.58
N LEU A 360 -3.47 3.14 -20.09
CA LEU A 360 -3.71 1.79 -19.59
C LEU A 360 -3.54 1.94 -18.09
N LYS A 361 -4.64 1.82 -17.32
CA LYS A 361 -4.50 1.53 -15.90
C LYS A 361 -3.51 0.38 -15.92
N GLU A 362 -2.23 0.64 -15.57
CA GLU A 362 -1.26 -0.45 -15.52
C GLU A 362 -2.01 -1.52 -14.78
N GLU A 363 -2.20 -2.69 -15.42
CA GLU A 363 -2.93 -3.77 -14.81
C GLU A 363 -2.37 -3.86 -13.41
N LYS A 364 -3.13 -3.30 -12.44
CA LYS A 364 -2.73 -3.13 -11.06
C LYS A 364 -2.33 -4.48 -10.49
#